data_2eaa7302303a43ee0199820d7f037ee6
#
_entry.id   2eaa7302303a43ee0199820d7f037ee6
#
_cell.length_a   1.000
_cell.length_b   1.000
_cell.length_c   1.000
_cell.angle_alpha   90.00
_cell.angle_beta   90.00
_cell.angle_gamma   90.00
#
_symmetry.space_group_name_H-M   'P 1'
#
loop_
_entity.id
_entity.type
_entity.pdbx_description
1 polymer ?
#
loop_
_entity_poly.entity_id
_entity_poly.type
_entity_poly.pdbx_seq_one_letter_code
_entity_poly.pdbx_strand_id
1 'polypeptide(L)'
;FSYLMQTKGETNLSLQLKFWGQDEWRTSEFDIYIDDHLLTSVNNSHRWRTTQFKTVDYAIPSEFVKGKKEVRVKFVAHKGKQVGQIYGVRLVKN
;
A
#
# COMPACT_ATOMS: atom_id res chain seq x y z
N PHE A 1 -4.28 2.68 -10.07
CA PHE A 1 -3.52 1.54 -10.62
C PHE A 1 -3.56 0.35 -9.67
N SER A 2 -3.28 -0.83 -10.20
CA SER A 2 -3.37 -2.06 -9.42
C SER A 2 -2.28 -3.04 -9.79
N TYR A 3 -2.01 -3.97 -8.86
CA TYR A 3 -1.07 -5.07 -9.03
C TYR A 3 -1.72 -6.38 -8.62
N LEU A 4 -1.47 -7.44 -9.39
CA LEU A 4 -1.84 -8.79 -9.00
C LEU A 4 -0.65 -9.41 -8.27
N MET A 5 -0.85 -9.82 -7.02
CA MET A 5 0.24 -10.29 -6.16
C MET A 5 -0.03 -11.69 -5.63
N GLN A 6 1.02 -12.50 -5.54
CA GLN A 6 0.93 -13.87 -5.06
C GLN A 6 0.98 -13.92 -3.54
N THR A 7 0.01 -14.59 -2.92
CA THR A 7 -0.04 -14.81 -1.47
C THR A 7 0.63 -16.11 -1.07
N LYS A 8 0.79 -17.04 -2.01
CA LYS A 8 1.32 -18.40 -1.77
C LYS A 8 0.57 -19.16 -0.69
N GLY A 9 -0.73 -18.86 -0.53
CA GLY A 9 -1.55 -19.49 0.50
C GLY A 9 -1.31 -19.00 1.91
N GLU A 10 -0.45 -18.02 2.11
CA GLU A 10 -0.19 -17.43 3.44
C GLU A 10 -1.33 -16.54 3.88
N THR A 11 -1.60 -16.50 5.18
CA THR A 11 -2.67 -15.67 5.75
C THR A 11 -2.16 -14.60 6.71
N ASN A 12 -0.91 -14.68 7.13
CA ASN A 12 -0.30 -13.72 8.06
C ASN A 12 0.63 -12.79 7.29
N LEU A 13 0.05 -11.86 6.56
CA LEU A 13 0.76 -10.99 5.61
C LEU A 13 0.58 -9.52 5.93
N SER A 14 1.56 -8.73 5.53
CA SER A 14 1.47 -7.28 5.46
C SER A 14 1.78 -6.82 4.04
N LEU A 15 1.16 -5.72 3.63
CA LEU A 15 1.52 -5.01 2.42
C LEU A 15 2.63 -4.03 2.76
N GLN A 16 3.78 -4.19 2.13
CA GLN A 16 4.92 -3.30 2.35
C GLN A 16 5.06 -2.34 1.17
N LEU A 17 5.03 -1.05 1.47
CA LEU A 17 5.18 0.02 0.48
C LEU A 17 6.46 0.79 0.75
N LYS A 18 7.13 1.19 -0.33
CA LYS A 18 8.36 1.98 -0.27
C LYS A 18 8.12 3.35 -0.89
N PHE A 19 8.36 4.39 -0.10
CA PHE A 19 8.15 5.78 -0.48
C PHE A 19 9.47 6.55 -0.47
N TRP A 20 9.50 7.69 -1.18
CA TRP A 20 10.63 8.62 -1.12
C TRP A 20 10.33 9.73 -0.11
N GLY A 21 11.25 9.97 0.81
CA GLY A 21 11.02 10.87 1.94
C GLY A 21 11.03 12.36 1.61
N GLN A 22 11.42 12.77 0.41
CA GLN A 22 11.42 14.18 0.00
C GLN A 22 10.17 14.63 -0.74
N ASP A 23 9.10 13.83 -0.73
CA ASP A 23 7.83 14.19 -1.36
C ASP A 23 6.94 15.03 -0.43
N GLU A 24 7.53 15.75 0.52
CA GLU A 24 6.80 16.52 1.54
C GLU A 24 5.90 17.61 0.97
N TRP A 25 6.23 18.14 -0.20
CA TRP A 25 5.48 19.21 -0.84
C TRP A 25 4.30 18.72 -1.68
N ARG A 26 4.16 17.41 -1.83
CA ARG A 26 3.06 16.81 -2.59
C ARG A 26 1.90 16.46 -1.68
N THR A 27 0.67 16.60 -2.22
CA THR A 27 -0.52 16.11 -1.54
C THR A 27 -0.76 14.66 -1.94
N SER A 28 -0.54 13.73 -1.02
CA SER A 28 -0.69 12.31 -1.26
C SER A 28 -1.72 11.74 -0.28
N GLU A 29 -2.94 11.51 -0.78
CA GLU A 29 -4.00 10.85 -0.03
C GLU A 29 -4.66 9.83 -0.93
N PHE A 30 -4.71 8.59 -0.49
CA PHE A 30 -5.26 7.50 -1.30
C PHE A 30 -5.75 6.37 -0.43
N ASP A 31 -6.58 5.53 -1.03
CA ASP A 31 -7.07 4.30 -0.42
C ASP A 31 -6.38 3.10 -1.03
N ILE A 32 -6.18 2.08 -0.21
CA ILE A 32 -5.62 0.80 -0.63
C ILE A 32 -6.71 -0.26 -0.48
N TYR A 33 -6.96 -1.01 -1.56
CA TYR A 33 -7.94 -2.10 -1.60
C TYR A 33 -7.24 -3.42 -1.87
N ILE A 34 -7.71 -4.48 -1.21
CA ILE A 34 -7.34 -5.86 -1.49
C ILE A 34 -8.59 -6.56 -2.01
N ASP A 35 -8.60 -6.93 -3.29
CA ASP A 35 -9.77 -7.55 -3.97
C ASP A 35 -11.06 -6.77 -3.69
N ASP A 36 -11.01 -5.44 -3.86
CA ASP A 36 -12.14 -4.52 -3.65
C ASP A 36 -12.58 -4.35 -2.19
N HIS A 37 -11.85 -4.90 -1.22
CA HIS A 37 -12.05 -4.64 0.20
C HIS A 37 -11.09 -3.54 0.65
N LEU A 38 -11.61 -2.50 1.28
CA LEU A 38 -10.77 -1.41 1.77
C LEU A 38 -9.81 -1.92 2.85
N LEU A 39 -8.51 -1.82 2.60
CA LEU A 39 -7.49 -2.14 3.59
C LEU A 39 -7.24 -0.96 4.54
N THR A 40 -6.95 0.20 3.96
CA THR A 40 -6.67 1.40 4.74
C THR A 40 -6.69 2.63 3.84
N SER A 41 -6.81 3.79 4.47
CA SER A 41 -6.61 5.09 3.83
C SER A 41 -5.29 5.66 4.28
N VAL A 42 -4.51 6.17 3.34
CA VAL A 42 -3.16 6.67 3.58
C VAL A 42 -3.10 8.16 3.29
N ASN A 43 -2.51 8.93 4.20
CA ASN A 43 -2.22 10.35 3.99
C ASN A 43 -0.73 10.57 4.23
N ASN A 44 0.01 10.72 3.14
CA ASN A 44 1.45 11.00 3.17
C ASN A 44 1.77 12.46 2.87
N SER A 45 0.77 13.33 2.82
CA SER A 45 0.96 14.75 2.54
C SER A 45 1.87 15.36 3.58
N HIS A 46 3.01 15.91 3.14
CA HIS A 46 4.00 16.56 4.00
C HIS A 46 4.55 15.66 5.13
N ARG A 47 4.53 14.33 4.93
CA ARG A 47 4.83 13.38 6.00
C ARG A 47 6.33 13.28 6.30
N TRP A 48 7.18 13.32 5.28
CA TRP A 48 8.61 13.12 5.45
C TRP A 48 9.42 14.28 4.85
N ARG A 49 10.56 14.57 5.47
CA ARG A 49 11.49 15.64 5.04
C ARG A 49 12.93 15.12 4.99
N THR A 50 13.14 13.90 4.52
CA THR A 50 14.47 13.30 4.49
C THR A 50 14.82 12.78 3.11
N THR A 51 16.12 12.69 2.80
CA THR A 51 16.62 12.14 1.54
C THR A 51 16.82 10.62 1.65
N GLN A 52 15.79 9.92 2.14
CA GLN A 52 15.83 8.47 2.36
C GLN A 52 14.54 7.83 1.87
N PHE A 53 14.64 6.57 1.45
CA PHE A 53 13.43 5.76 1.25
C PHE A 53 12.81 5.41 2.58
N LYS A 54 11.49 5.44 2.63
CA LYS A 54 10.71 5.06 3.79
C LYS A 54 9.87 3.85 3.45
N THR A 55 9.92 2.84 4.30
CA THR A 55 9.15 1.61 4.14
C THR A 55 8.07 1.57 5.20
N VAL A 56 6.83 1.33 4.77
CA VAL A 56 5.68 1.26 5.67
C VAL A 56 4.95 -0.05 5.43
N ASP A 57 4.65 -0.77 6.50
CA ASP A 57 3.92 -2.02 6.47
C ASP A 57 2.48 -1.80 6.91
N TYR A 58 1.54 -2.37 6.14
CA TYR A 58 0.12 -2.35 6.48
C TYR A 58 -0.34 -3.78 6.68
N ALA A 59 -0.71 -4.14 7.90
CA ALA A 59 -1.19 -5.49 8.20
C ALA A 59 -2.46 -5.79 7.43
N ILE A 60 -2.53 -6.97 6.81
CA ILE A 60 -3.70 -7.40 6.03
C ILE A 60 -4.52 -8.34 6.90
N PRO A 61 -5.83 -8.04 7.12
CA PRO A 61 -6.70 -8.98 7.81
C PRO A 61 -6.69 -10.34 7.11
N SER A 62 -6.57 -11.41 7.88
CA SER A 62 -6.45 -12.76 7.31
C SER A 62 -7.63 -13.14 6.43
N GLU A 63 -8.84 -12.64 6.74
CA GLU A 63 -10.03 -12.89 5.92
C GLU A 63 -9.93 -12.33 4.50
N PHE A 64 -9.05 -11.34 4.26
CA PHE A 64 -8.87 -10.77 2.91
C PHE A 64 -8.08 -11.71 2.00
N VAL A 65 -7.27 -12.58 2.56
CA VAL A 65 -6.36 -13.46 1.80
C VAL A 65 -6.62 -14.95 2.00
N LYS A 66 -7.47 -15.31 2.97
CA LYS A 66 -7.74 -16.71 3.30
C LYS A 66 -8.30 -17.46 2.10
N GLY A 67 -7.70 -18.60 1.79
CA GLY A 67 -8.13 -19.45 0.67
C GLY A 67 -7.75 -18.92 -0.70
N LYS A 68 -6.96 -17.86 -0.78
CA LYS A 68 -6.54 -17.26 -2.05
C LYS A 68 -5.05 -17.52 -2.30
N LYS A 69 -4.70 -17.71 -3.57
CA LYS A 69 -3.32 -17.85 -4.01
C LYS A 69 -2.75 -16.51 -4.51
N GLU A 70 -3.64 -15.59 -4.87
CA GLU A 70 -3.28 -14.27 -5.36
C GLU A 70 -4.37 -13.27 -4.99
N VAL A 71 -3.99 -12.00 -4.88
CA VAL A 71 -4.91 -10.90 -4.61
C VAL A 71 -4.54 -9.72 -5.50
N ARG A 72 -5.54 -8.88 -5.79
CA ARG A 72 -5.31 -7.62 -6.49
C ARG A 72 -5.20 -6.49 -5.48
N VAL A 73 -4.06 -5.82 -5.49
CA VAL A 73 -3.83 -4.63 -4.67
C VAL A 73 -4.09 -3.41 -5.54
N LYS A 74 -5.05 -2.57 -5.13
CA LYS A 74 -5.47 -1.40 -5.91
C LYS A 74 -5.28 -0.14 -5.09
N PHE A 75 -4.77 0.91 -5.74
CA PHE A 75 -4.55 2.22 -5.15
C PHE A 75 -5.47 3.23 -5.83
N VAL A 76 -6.26 3.96 -5.03
CA VAL A 76 -7.22 4.93 -5.55
C VAL A 76 -6.99 6.27 -4.85
N ALA A 77 -6.58 7.29 -5.62
CA ALA A 77 -6.37 8.63 -5.07
C ALA A 77 -7.70 9.25 -4.63
N HIS A 78 -7.67 9.98 -3.52
CA HIS A 78 -8.81 10.80 -3.12
C HIS A 78 -9.00 11.94 -4.10
N LYS A 79 -10.23 12.47 -4.17
CA LYS A 79 -10.57 13.56 -5.10
C LYS A 79 -9.64 14.75 -4.91
N GLY A 80 -9.01 15.20 -6.00
CA GLY A 80 -8.08 16.32 -5.97
C GLY A 80 -6.73 16.01 -5.36
N LYS A 81 -6.44 14.74 -5.07
CA LYS A 81 -5.18 14.29 -4.47
C LYS A 81 -4.46 13.31 -5.40
N GLN A 82 -3.27 12.89 -4.99
CA GLN A 82 -2.45 11.95 -5.74
C GLN A 82 -2.12 10.73 -4.88
N VAL A 83 -1.92 9.59 -5.52
CA VAL A 83 -1.27 8.46 -4.86
C VAL A 83 0.19 8.80 -4.60
N GLY A 84 0.81 9.54 -5.51
CA GLY A 84 2.23 9.85 -5.45
C GLY A 84 3.05 8.73 -6.05
N GLN A 85 4.37 8.78 -5.82
CA GLN A 85 5.28 7.77 -6.32
C GLN A 85 5.49 6.69 -5.27
N ILE A 86 5.23 5.46 -5.67
CA ILE A 86 5.49 4.28 -4.85
C ILE A 86 6.64 3.52 -5.52
N TYR A 87 7.76 3.38 -4.80
CA TYR A 87 8.99 2.81 -5.34
C TYR A 87 9.11 1.31 -5.12
N GLY A 88 8.27 0.73 -4.31
CA GLY A 88 8.23 -0.71 -4.11
C GLY A 88 6.90 -1.12 -3.50
N VAL A 89 6.37 -2.26 -3.97
CA VAL A 89 5.13 -2.86 -3.48
C VAL A 89 5.38 -4.35 -3.34
N ARG A 90 5.20 -4.90 -2.14
CA ARG A 90 5.31 -6.35 -1.96
C ARG A 90 4.50 -6.83 -0.76
N LEU A 91 4.18 -8.12 -0.78
CA LEU A 91 3.61 -8.80 0.37
C LEU A 91 4.73 -9.43 1.18
N VAL A 92 4.70 -9.24 2.49
CA VAL A 92 5.69 -9.79 3.39
C VAL A 92 4.99 -10.62 4.45
N LYS A 93 5.62 -11.74 4.83
CA LYS A 93 5.13 -12.59 5.90
C LYS A 93 5.49 -11.97 7.25
N ASN A 94 4.48 -11.87 8.10
CA ASN A 94 4.70 -11.34 9.46
C ASN A 94 5.42 -12.34 10.37
#